data_51283b00c82be0e16c90db335af96f28
#
_entry.id   51283b00c82be0e16c90db335af96f28
#
_cell.length_a   1.000
_cell.length_b   1.000
_cell.length_c   1.000
_cell.angle_alpha   90.00
_cell.angle_beta   90.00
_cell.angle_gamma   90.00
#
_symmetry.space_group_name_H-M   'P 1'
#
loop_
_entity.id
_entity.type
_entity.pdbx_description
1 polymer ?
#
loop_
_entity_poly.entity_id
_entity_poly.type
_entity_poly.pdbx_seq_one_letter_code
_entity_poly.pdbx_strand_id
1 'polypeptide(L)'
;MTVRTTPAAPHQTEYAAVHADIVALLEAARRAAARSVNALMTASYWEIGRRIVEYEQGGKVRAEYGQALLKRLSADLSARFGRGFGVDSLESMRLFYQTYPPENISESLIRKLPADPPSQNAASDVG
;
A
#
# COMPACT_ATOMS: atom_id res chain seq x y z
N MET A 1 -24.54 48.96 30.04
CA MET A 1 -24.26 48.59 29.75
C MET A 1 -23.88 47.94 29.22
N THR A 2 -23.71 47.77 29.05
CA THR A 2 -23.47 47.27 28.41
C THR A 2 -22.76 46.51 28.13
N VAL A 3 -22.32 46.23 28.20
CA VAL A 3 -21.64 45.66 27.88
C VAL A 3 -21.29 44.68 27.68
N ARG A 4 -21.36 44.27 27.77
CA ARG A 4 -21.10 43.42 27.63
C ARG A 4 -20.85 42.57 27.13
N THR A 5 -20.95 42.32 26.86
CA THR A 5 -20.91 41.47 26.32
C THR A 5 -19.99 41.02 25.84
N THR A 6 -19.52 41.11 25.56
CA THR A 6 -18.66 40.82 24.90
C THR A 6 -17.88 39.97 25.32
N PRO A 7 -17.84 39.53 25.74
CA PRO A 7 -17.29 38.81 26.04
C PRO A 7 -16.48 38.06 25.96
N ALA A 8 -16.60 37.78 26.20
CA ALA A 8 -15.89 36.91 26.06
C ALA A 8 -14.97 36.98 25.18
N ALA A 9 -15.24 37.45 24.91
CA ALA A 9 -14.77 37.53 24.13
C ALA A 9 -13.52 37.43 23.51
N PRO A 10 -12.53 38.22 23.59
CA PRO A 10 -11.27 38.04 22.84
C PRO A 10 -10.62 36.69 23.06
N HIS A 11 -10.53 36.22 24.29
CA HIS A 11 -9.86 34.95 24.57
C HIS A 11 -10.57 33.76 23.97
N GLN A 12 -11.89 33.76 24.06
CA GLN A 12 -12.65 32.65 23.50
C GLN A 12 -12.63 32.67 21.98
N THR A 13 -12.64 33.87 21.41
CA THR A 13 -12.56 33.99 19.95
C THR A 13 -11.19 33.55 19.47
N GLU A 14 -10.14 33.93 20.14
CA GLU A 14 -8.79 33.51 19.81
C GLU A 14 -8.64 32.01 19.94
N TYR A 15 -9.16 31.44 21.01
CA TYR A 15 -9.11 30.00 21.20
C TYR A 15 -9.88 29.29 20.10
N ALA A 16 -11.08 29.78 19.75
CA ALA A 16 -11.88 29.15 18.72
C ALA A 16 -11.16 29.16 17.38
N ALA A 17 -10.47 30.26 17.09
CA ALA A 17 -9.70 30.36 15.84
C ALA A 17 -8.55 29.35 15.81
N VAL A 18 -7.81 29.25 16.91
CA VAL A 18 -6.70 28.29 17.00
C VAL A 18 -7.23 26.86 16.92
N HIS A 19 -8.31 26.60 17.63
CA HIS A 19 -8.92 25.26 17.62
C HIS A 19 -9.36 24.88 16.20
N ALA A 20 -10.04 25.76 15.51
CA ALA A 20 -10.49 25.50 14.14
C ALA A 20 -9.32 25.27 13.20
N ASP A 21 -8.26 26.04 13.37
CA ASP A 21 -7.06 25.91 12.56
C ASP A 21 -6.41 24.55 12.75
N ILE A 22 -6.29 24.11 14.00
CA ILE A 22 -5.69 22.83 14.30
C ILE A 22 -6.55 21.67 13.80
N VAL A 23 -7.88 21.80 13.95
CA VAL A 23 -8.80 20.78 13.42
C VAL A 23 -8.65 20.66 11.91
N ALA A 24 -8.60 21.79 11.21
CA ALA A 24 -8.44 21.78 9.77
C ALA A 24 -7.12 21.12 9.35
N LEU A 25 -6.05 21.44 10.09
CA LEU A 25 -4.75 20.83 9.84
C LEU A 25 -4.78 19.32 10.02
N LEU A 26 -5.36 18.86 11.11
CA LEU A 26 -5.42 17.43 11.39
C LEU A 26 -6.29 16.69 10.38
N GLU A 27 -7.41 17.29 9.98
CA GLU A 27 -8.27 16.67 8.97
C GLU A 27 -7.55 16.57 7.63
N ALA A 28 -6.84 17.62 7.24
CA ALA A 28 -6.06 17.59 6.01
C ALA A 28 -4.95 16.54 6.07
N ALA A 29 -4.28 16.44 7.21
CA ALA A 29 -3.21 15.47 7.40
C ALA A 29 -3.74 14.03 7.31
N ARG A 30 -4.92 13.78 7.91
CA ARG A 30 -5.53 12.46 7.84
C ARG A 30 -5.93 12.08 6.42
N ARG A 31 -6.49 13.03 5.68
CA ARG A 31 -6.83 12.76 4.27
C ARG A 31 -5.60 12.47 3.45
N ALA A 32 -4.53 13.23 3.67
CA ALA A 32 -3.28 13.00 2.95
C ALA A 32 -2.68 11.65 3.30
N ALA A 33 -2.73 11.27 4.58
CA ALA A 33 -2.23 9.96 5.02
C ALA A 33 -3.03 8.83 4.39
N ALA A 34 -4.35 8.96 4.35
CA ALA A 34 -5.19 7.92 3.74
C ALA A 34 -4.87 7.77 2.26
N ARG A 35 -4.70 8.87 1.53
CA ARG A 35 -4.33 8.80 0.11
C ARG A 35 -2.97 8.17 -0.07
N SER A 36 -2.02 8.49 0.80
CA SER A 36 -0.68 7.92 0.73
C SER A 36 -0.69 6.41 0.98
N VAL A 37 -1.48 5.97 1.96
CA VAL A 37 -1.61 4.53 2.25
C VAL A 37 -2.24 3.81 1.07
N ASN A 38 -3.31 4.38 0.49
CA ASN A 38 -3.96 3.78 -0.66
C ASN A 38 -3.01 3.67 -1.85
N ALA A 39 -2.26 4.73 -2.12
CA ALA A 39 -1.30 4.73 -3.22
C ALA A 39 -0.20 3.69 -2.98
N LEU A 40 0.27 3.59 -1.76
CA LEU A 40 1.32 2.64 -1.41
C LEU A 40 0.81 1.21 -1.50
N MET A 41 -0.43 0.96 -1.08
CA MET A 41 -1.03 -0.37 -1.22
C MET A 41 -1.22 -0.73 -2.69
N THR A 42 -1.65 0.22 -3.51
CA THR A 42 -1.79 -0.02 -4.94
C THR A 42 -0.45 -0.39 -5.56
N ALA A 43 0.61 0.35 -5.23
CA ALA A 43 1.95 0.05 -5.70
C ALA A 43 2.40 -1.33 -5.22
N SER A 44 2.05 -1.69 -3.98
CA SER A 44 2.41 -3.00 -3.43
C SER A 44 1.74 -4.12 -4.19
N TYR A 45 0.46 -3.98 -4.53
CA TYR A 45 -0.24 -5.01 -5.30
C TYR A 45 0.37 -5.19 -6.68
N TRP A 46 0.71 -4.08 -7.33
CA TRP A 46 1.39 -4.13 -8.62
C TRP A 46 2.73 -4.86 -8.50
N GLU A 47 3.48 -4.54 -7.46
CA GLU A 47 4.79 -5.14 -7.22
C GLU A 47 4.69 -6.63 -6.91
N ILE A 48 3.67 -7.04 -6.17
CA ILE A 48 3.43 -8.46 -5.93
C ILE A 48 3.15 -9.16 -7.26
N GLY A 49 2.32 -8.54 -8.08
CA GLY A 49 2.05 -9.09 -9.41
C GLY A 49 3.31 -9.23 -10.25
N ARG A 50 4.17 -8.21 -10.20
CA ARG A 50 5.44 -8.26 -10.92
C ARG A 50 6.29 -9.45 -10.47
N ARG A 51 6.40 -9.64 -9.17
CA ARG A 51 7.21 -10.73 -8.64
C ARG A 51 6.66 -12.10 -9.01
N ILE A 52 5.34 -12.23 -8.99
CA ILE A 52 4.72 -13.48 -9.42
C ILE A 52 5.02 -13.76 -10.88
N VAL A 53 4.83 -12.77 -11.75
CA VAL A 53 5.04 -12.96 -13.18
C VAL A 53 6.51 -13.25 -13.47
N GLU A 54 7.41 -12.50 -12.87
CA GLU A 54 8.83 -12.72 -13.10
C GLU A 54 9.30 -14.08 -12.60
N TYR A 55 8.77 -14.51 -11.48
CA TYR A 55 9.08 -15.85 -10.97
C TYR A 55 8.58 -16.93 -11.93
N GLU A 56 7.37 -16.77 -12.44
CA GLU A 56 6.81 -17.71 -13.39
C GLU A 56 7.65 -17.78 -14.66
N GLN A 57 8.05 -16.64 -15.18
CA GLN A 57 8.82 -16.60 -16.44
C GLN A 57 10.22 -17.17 -16.27
N GLY A 58 10.81 -16.97 -15.13
CA GLY A 58 12.15 -17.47 -14.87
C GLY A 58 12.25 -18.97 -14.67
N GLY A 59 11.13 -19.62 -14.40
CA GLY A 59 11.11 -21.01 -14.04
C GLY A 59 10.58 -22.00 -15.06
N LYS A 60 10.37 -21.59 -16.31
CA LYS A 60 9.77 -22.45 -17.32
C LYS A 60 8.41 -22.97 -16.87
N VAL A 61 7.60 -22.08 -16.40
CA VAL A 61 6.37 -22.44 -15.71
C VAL A 61 5.29 -22.86 -16.69
N ARG A 62 4.66 -23.97 -16.37
CA ARG A 62 3.44 -24.39 -17.03
C ARG A 62 2.26 -23.84 -16.26
N ALA A 63 1.10 -23.82 -16.91
CA ALA A 63 -0.12 -23.34 -16.27
C ALA A 63 -0.40 -24.05 -14.95
N GLU A 64 -0.15 -25.36 -14.91
CA GLU A 64 -0.36 -26.15 -13.70
C GLU A 64 0.53 -25.68 -12.56
N TYR A 65 1.77 -25.39 -12.85
CA TYR A 65 2.70 -24.91 -11.85
C TYR A 65 2.27 -23.53 -11.36
N GLY A 66 1.81 -22.67 -12.26
CA GLY A 66 1.32 -21.35 -11.88
C GLY A 66 0.15 -21.44 -10.93
N GLN A 67 -0.78 -22.36 -11.17
CA GLN A 67 -1.91 -22.57 -10.29
C GLN A 67 -1.46 -23.08 -8.92
N ALA A 68 -0.52 -24.01 -8.90
CA ALA A 68 0.01 -24.54 -7.65
C ALA A 68 0.74 -23.45 -6.86
N LEU A 69 1.48 -22.60 -7.56
CA LEU A 69 2.18 -21.48 -6.92
C LEU A 69 1.19 -20.54 -6.25
N LEU A 70 0.13 -20.14 -6.96
CA LEU A 70 -0.85 -19.22 -6.41
C LEU A 70 -1.58 -19.82 -5.21
N LYS A 71 -1.90 -21.11 -5.28
CA LYS A 71 -2.57 -21.77 -4.15
C LYS A 71 -1.66 -21.79 -2.92
N ARG A 72 -0.41 -22.09 -3.11
CA ARG A 72 0.54 -22.13 -1.99
C ARG A 72 0.77 -20.75 -1.41
N LEU A 73 0.97 -19.75 -2.26
CA LEU A 73 1.12 -18.37 -1.81
C LEU A 73 -0.12 -17.91 -1.07
N SER A 74 -1.30 -18.24 -1.59
CA SER A 74 -2.54 -17.86 -0.95
C SER A 74 -2.64 -18.43 0.46
N ALA A 75 -2.34 -19.70 0.61
CA ALA A 75 -2.39 -20.34 1.92
C ALA A 75 -1.41 -19.69 2.90
N ASP A 76 -0.18 -19.49 2.46
CA ASP A 76 0.88 -18.96 3.32
C ASP A 76 0.62 -17.49 3.68
N LEU A 77 0.24 -16.68 2.70
CA LEU A 77 0.00 -15.25 2.94
C LEU A 77 -1.26 -15.03 3.75
N SER A 78 -2.30 -15.83 3.51
CA SER A 78 -3.52 -15.71 4.28
C SER A 78 -3.29 -16.11 5.74
N ALA A 79 -2.47 -17.13 5.97
CA ALA A 79 -2.15 -17.54 7.33
C ALA A 79 -1.38 -16.46 8.07
N ARG A 80 -0.54 -15.71 7.38
CA ARG A 80 0.29 -14.68 8.01
C ARG A 80 -0.38 -13.32 8.10
N PHE A 81 -1.10 -12.91 7.07
CA PHE A 81 -1.64 -11.54 6.96
C PHE A 81 -3.16 -11.49 6.97
N GLY A 82 -3.84 -12.61 6.89
CA GLY A 82 -5.29 -12.65 6.89
C GLY A 82 -5.89 -12.43 5.52
N ARG A 83 -7.00 -11.75 5.48
CA ARG A 83 -7.78 -11.58 4.25
C ARG A 83 -7.03 -10.76 3.21
N GLY A 84 -7.40 -10.96 1.97
CA GLY A 84 -6.89 -10.17 0.87
C GLY A 84 -5.88 -10.90 0.01
N PHE A 85 -5.54 -12.13 0.36
CA PHE A 85 -4.53 -12.91 -0.36
C PHE A 85 -5.06 -14.23 -0.89
N GLY A 86 -6.37 -14.27 -1.20
CA GLY A 86 -6.93 -15.44 -1.86
C GLY A 86 -6.35 -15.60 -3.26
N VAL A 87 -6.56 -16.78 -3.84
CA VAL A 87 -6.06 -17.06 -5.20
C VAL A 87 -6.58 -16.01 -6.19
N ASP A 88 -7.85 -15.65 -6.08
CA ASP A 88 -8.44 -14.65 -6.98
C ASP A 88 -7.76 -13.29 -6.82
N SER A 89 -7.44 -12.92 -5.59
CA SER A 89 -6.73 -11.64 -5.34
C SER A 89 -5.34 -11.67 -5.96
N LEU A 90 -4.62 -12.77 -5.80
CA LEU A 90 -3.29 -12.89 -6.38
C LEU A 90 -3.33 -12.90 -7.90
N GLU A 91 -4.35 -13.53 -8.49
CA GLU A 91 -4.55 -13.46 -9.93
C GLU A 91 -4.83 -12.04 -10.40
N SER A 92 -5.62 -11.30 -9.63
CA SER A 92 -5.90 -9.90 -9.94
C SER A 92 -4.62 -9.05 -9.88
N MET A 93 -3.77 -9.28 -8.90
CA MET A 93 -2.49 -8.57 -8.80
C MET A 93 -1.59 -8.91 -9.98
N ARG A 94 -1.57 -10.17 -10.38
CA ARG A 94 -0.81 -10.61 -11.54
C ARG A 94 -1.30 -9.92 -12.80
N LEU A 95 -2.60 -9.87 -12.99
CA LEU A 95 -3.20 -9.21 -14.14
C LEU A 95 -2.96 -7.70 -14.10
N PHE A 96 -2.99 -7.11 -12.91
CA PHE A 96 -2.73 -5.69 -12.75
C PHE A 96 -1.34 -5.34 -13.29
N TYR A 97 -0.33 -6.10 -12.88
CA TYR A 97 1.02 -5.89 -13.41
C TYR A 97 1.08 -6.07 -14.92
N GLN A 98 0.41 -7.10 -15.46
CA GLN A 98 0.44 -7.39 -16.88
C GLN A 98 -0.29 -6.34 -17.71
N THR A 99 -1.28 -5.68 -17.11
CA THR A 99 -2.11 -4.71 -17.82
C THR A 99 -1.50 -3.30 -17.78
N TYR A 100 -0.89 -2.93 -16.66
CA TYR A 100 -0.39 -1.56 -16.47
C TYR A 100 1.12 -1.56 -16.42
N PRO A 101 1.79 -0.87 -17.36
CA PRO A 101 3.24 -0.82 -17.37
C PRO A 101 3.80 -0.01 -16.19
N PRO A 102 5.09 -0.18 -15.90
CA PRO A 102 5.72 0.52 -14.76
C PRO A 102 5.55 2.03 -14.77
N GLU A 103 5.53 2.65 -15.93
CA GLU A 103 5.41 4.10 -16.01
C GLU A 103 4.08 4.63 -15.53
N ASN A 104 3.07 3.78 -15.38
CA ASN A 104 1.78 4.17 -14.84
C ASN A 104 1.75 4.08 -13.31
N ILE A 105 2.78 3.53 -12.71
CA ILE A 105 2.90 3.41 -11.26
C ILE A 105 3.94 4.41 -10.80
N SER A 106 3.62 5.18 -9.77
CA SER A 106 4.56 6.19 -9.27
C SER A 106 5.89 5.55 -8.90
N GLU A 107 6.94 6.00 -9.55
CA GLU A 107 8.27 5.49 -9.29
C GLU A 107 8.72 5.76 -7.87
N SER A 108 8.35 6.92 -7.34
CA SER A 108 8.70 7.25 -5.97
C SER A 108 8.02 6.34 -4.96
N LEU A 109 6.81 5.88 -5.26
CA LEU A 109 6.11 4.93 -4.39
C LEU A 109 6.76 3.56 -4.46
N ILE A 110 7.15 3.13 -5.66
CA ILE A 110 7.82 1.84 -5.83
C ILE A 110 9.14 1.84 -5.06
N ARG A 111 9.86 2.94 -5.08
CA ARG A 111 11.12 3.05 -4.34
C ARG A 111 10.96 2.94 -2.83
N LYS A 112 9.78 3.25 -2.33
CA LYS A 112 9.49 3.10 -0.90
C LYS A 112 9.24 1.66 -0.49
N LEU A 113 9.01 0.79 -1.47
CA LEU A 113 8.81 -0.62 -1.18
C LEU A 113 10.16 -1.29 -0.97
N PRO A 114 10.21 -2.36 -0.17
CA PRO A 114 11.46 -3.09 0.04
C PRO A 114 12.02 -3.60 -1.29
N ALA A 115 13.34 -3.60 -1.39
CA ALA A 115 14.01 -4.16 -2.56
C ALA A 115 13.71 -5.64 -2.69
N ASP A 116 13.96 -6.19 -3.87
CA ASP A 116 13.79 -7.62 -4.08
C ASP A 116 14.68 -8.38 -3.08
N PRO A 117 14.18 -9.52 -2.59
CA PRO A 117 14.99 -10.32 -1.67
C PRO A 117 16.24 -10.83 -2.39
N PRO A 118 17.28 -11.21 -1.63
CA PRO A 118 18.48 -11.81 -2.22
C PRO A 118 18.11 -13.00 -3.08
N SER A 119 18.85 -13.22 -4.15
CA SER A 119 18.58 -14.36 -5.01
C SER A 119 18.71 -15.66 -4.21
N GLN A 120 17.94 -16.65 -4.64
CA GLN A 120 18.01 -17.95 -3.98
C GLN A 120 19.38 -18.58 -4.11
N ASN A 121 20.08 -18.24 -5.18
CA ASN A 121 21.46 -18.74 -5.34
C ASN A 121 22.36 -18.24 -4.23
N ALA A 122 22.24 -16.98 -3.88
CA ALA A 122 23.01 -16.44 -2.76
C ALA A 122 22.65 -17.15 -1.46
N ALA A 123 21.38 -17.39 -1.23
CA ALA A 123 20.93 -18.08 -0.03
C ALA A 123 21.42 -19.53 -0.03
N SER A 124 21.42 -20.17 -1.18
CA SER A 124 21.91 -21.55 -1.30
C SER A 124 23.39 -21.63 -1.02
N ASP A 125 24.13 -20.65 -1.46
CA ASP A 125 25.57 -20.65 -1.24
C ASP A 125 25.94 -20.54 0.23
N VAL A 126 25.09 -19.92 1.00
CA VAL A 126 25.30 -19.79 2.43
C VAL A 126 25.01 -21.08 3.16
N GLY A 127 24.07 -21.83 2.64
CA GLY A 127 23.70 -23.11 3.23
C GLY A 127 24.74 -24.16 2.91
#